data_fdbb1fceb8003b7709ae5b3c334f7015
#
_entry.id   fdbb1fceb8003b7709ae5b3c334f7015
#
_cell.length_a   1.000
_cell.length_b   1.000
_cell.length_c   1.000
_cell.angle_alpha   90.00
_cell.angle_beta   90.00
_cell.angle_gamma   90.00
#
_symmetry.space_group_name_H-M   'P 1'
#
loop_
_entity.id
_entity.type
_entity.pdbx_description
1 polymer ?
#
loop_
_entity_poly.entity_id
_entity_poly.type
_entity_poly.pdbx_seq_one_letter_code
_entity_poly.pdbx_strand_id
1 'polypeptide(L)'
;MDVTHESLSGLEIPILKIHQGQIANGKYCAFVIGRQHPGESNGSHVLKGSLDRILSGEEFSLKLLKHCDFVVIPMLNPDGVIAGNFRTSLFGKDLNRLFKAKDTTLLPEI
;
A
#
# COMPACT_ATOMS: atom_id res chain seq x y z
N MET A 1 1.04 12.61 -8.01
CA MET A 1 1.33 11.16 -7.92
C MET A 1 2.83 11.07 -7.77
N ASP A 2 3.28 10.89 -6.57
CA ASP A 2 4.70 11.11 -6.29
C ASP A 2 5.29 9.81 -5.78
N VAL A 3 6.23 9.27 -6.51
CA VAL A 3 7.03 8.08 -6.26
C VAL A 3 6.26 6.77 -6.57
N THR A 4 6.50 6.27 -7.74
CA THR A 4 6.23 4.87 -8.07
C THR A 4 7.51 4.10 -7.80
N HIS A 5 7.42 3.03 -7.03
CA HIS A 5 8.45 2.01 -7.01
C HIS A 5 8.11 0.97 -8.07
N GLU A 6 9.14 0.32 -8.59
CA GLU A 6 8.96 -0.79 -9.52
C GLU A 6 9.22 -2.10 -8.79
N SER A 7 8.41 -3.10 -9.11
CA SER A 7 8.65 -4.47 -8.69
C SER A 7 9.84 -5.07 -9.45
N LEU A 8 10.23 -6.26 -9.08
CA LEU A 8 11.35 -6.94 -9.73
C LEU A 8 11.15 -7.17 -11.23
N SER A 9 9.91 -7.39 -11.67
CA SER A 9 9.58 -7.52 -13.10
C SER A 9 9.30 -6.19 -13.80
N GLY A 10 9.51 -5.06 -13.11
CA GLY A 10 9.29 -3.72 -13.66
C GLY A 10 7.83 -3.26 -13.64
N LEU A 11 6.99 -3.89 -12.81
CA LEU A 11 5.61 -3.43 -12.61
C LEU A 11 5.57 -2.29 -11.61
N GLU A 12 4.76 -1.29 -11.91
CA GLU A 12 4.58 -0.13 -11.05
C GLU A 12 3.89 -0.50 -9.74
N ILE A 13 4.46 -0.07 -8.61
CA ILE A 13 3.87 -0.16 -7.27
C ILE A 13 3.43 1.25 -6.87
N PRO A 14 2.13 1.60 -7.04
CA PRO A 14 1.67 2.94 -6.75
C PRO A 14 1.62 3.21 -5.25
N ILE A 15 2.06 4.40 -4.86
CA ILE A 15 1.95 4.93 -3.50
C ILE A 15 1.01 6.12 -3.51
N LEU A 16 -0.12 6.01 -2.81
CA LEU A 16 -1.10 7.08 -2.70
C LEU A 16 -0.87 7.83 -1.40
N LYS A 17 -0.79 9.15 -1.49
CA LYS A 17 -0.74 10.04 -0.33
C LYS A 17 -2.05 10.82 -0.27
N ILE A 18 -2.78 10.69 0.84
CA ILE A 18 -4.07 11.35 1.06
C ILE A 18 -3.91 12.27 2.26
N HIS A 19 -4.09 13.55 2.04
CA HIS A 19 -4.00 14.57 3.08
C HIS A 19 -4.93 15.75 2.77
N GLN A 20 -5.29 16.51 3.78
CA GLN A 20 -6.02 17.76 3.65
C GLN A 20 -5.10 18.94 3.98
N GLY A 21 -4.89 19.83 3.02
CA GLY A 21 -3.98 20.95 3.17
C GLY A 21 -2.49 20.55 3.15
N GLN A 22 -1.64 21.33 3.80
CA GLN A 22 -0.23 20.97 3.95
C GLN A 22 -0.08 19.84 4.98
N ILE A 23 0.90 18.98 4.76
CA ILE A 23 1.31 17.98 5.77
C ILE A 23 1.78 18.79 6.99
N ALA A 24 0.93 18.87 7.99
CA ALA A 24 1.19 19.66 9.19
C ALA A 24 1.83 18.81 10.28
N ASN A 25 2.78 19.37 11.01
CA ASN A 25 3.28 18.75 12.24
C ASN A 25 2.12 18.56 13.23
N GLY A 26 2.03 17.35 13.82
CA GLY A 26 1.01 17.01 14.83
C GLY A 26 -0.16 16.18 14.32
N LYS A 27 -0.24 15.83 13.03
CA LYS A 27 -1.19 14.83 12.53
C LYS A 27 -0.65 13.41 12.70
N TYR A 28 -1.56 12.48 12.88
CA TYR A 28 -1.26 11.06 12.75
C TYR A 28 -1.03 10.71 11.28
N CYS A 29 -0.21 9.69 11.02
CA CYS A 29 -0.04 9.14 9.68
C CYS A 29 -0.39 7.66 9.73
N ALA A 30 -1.39 7.25 8.96
CA ALA A 30 -1.78 5.85 8.81
C ALA A 30 -1.16 5.26 7.55
N PHE A 31 -0.39 4.17 7.73
CA PHE A 31 0.10 3.35 6.63
C PHE A 31 -0.86 2.19 6.37
N VAL A 32 -1.31 2.05 5.14
CA VAL A 32 -2.22 0.98 4.73
C VAL A 32 -1.62 0.25 3.53
N ILE A 33 -1.37 -1.04 3.69
CA ILE A 33 -0.76 -1.88 2.66
C ILE A 33 -1.73 -2.99 2.27
N GLY A 34 -2.03 -3.08 0.97
CA GLY A 34 -2.82 -4.16 0.39
C GLY A 34 -1.95 -5.13 -0.41
N ARG A 35 -2.44 -6.36 -0.58
CA ARG A 35 -1.87 -7.40 -1.46
C ARG A 35 -0.35 -7.64 -1.24
N GLN A 36 0.08 -7.57 0.00
CA GLN A 36 1.41 -8.09 0.39
C GLN A 36 1.48 -9.59 0.13
N HIS A 37 0.43 -10.32 0.50
CA HIS A 37 0.21 -11.68 0.04
C HIS A 37 -0.75 -11.66 -1.16
N PRO A 38 -0.31 -12.16 -2.31
CA PRO A 38 -1.05 -12.00 -3.57
C PRO A 38 -2.46 -12.59 -3.58
N GLY A 39 -2.67 -13.72 -2.90
CA GLY A 39 -3.95 -14.42 -2.85
C GLY A 39 -5.01 -13.77 -1.95
N GLU A 40 -4.64 -12.80 -1.13
CA GLU A 40 -5.57 -12.14 -0.19
C GLU A 40 -6.39 -11.04 -0.89
N SER A 41 -7.17 -11.41 -1.91
CA SER A 41 -7.95 -10.49 -2.75
C SER A 41 -9.03 -9.71 -1.99
N ASN A 42 -9.54 -10.24 -0.89
CA ASN A 42 -10.47 -9.56 0.00
C ASN A 42 -9.88 -8.26 0.56
N GLY A 43 -8.56 -8.19 0.79
CA GLY A 43 -7.86 -6.99 1.20
C GLY A 43 -8.05 -5.83 0.20
N SER A 44 -8.06 -6.10 -1.10
CA SER A 44 -8.32 -5.09 -2.13
C SER A 44 -9.73 -4.51 -2.05
N HIS A 45 -10.74 -5.34 -1.75
CA HIS A 45 -12.13 -4.87 -1.59
C HIS A 45 -12.31 -4.03 -0.32
N VAL A 46 -11.70 -4.45 0.79
CA VAL A 46 -11.70 -3.67 2.04
C VAL A 46 -11.02 -2.33 1.82
N LEU A 47 -9.86 -2.32 1.17
CA LEU A 47 -9.12 -1.10 0.88
C LEU A 47 -9.92 -0.16 -0.02
N LYS A 48 -10.54 -0.70 -1.09
CA LYS A 48 -11.39 0.11 -1.97
C LYS A 48 -12.52 0.79 -1.19
N GLY A 49 -13.28 0.04 -0.37
CA GLY A 49 -14.35 0.61 0.44
C GLY A 49 -13.86 1.66 1.44
N SER A 50 -12.69 1.45 2.02
CA SER A 50 -12.04 2.42 2.92
C SER A 50 -11.66 3.70 2.18
N LEU A 51 -11.07 3.60 0.98
CA LEU A 51 -10.72 4.75 0.15
C LEU A 51 -11.96 5.51 -0.31
N ASP A 52 -13.01 4.82 -0.77
CA ASP A 52 -14.28 5.43 -1.14
C ASP A 52 -14.83 6.26 0.04
N ARG A 53 -14.75 5.74 1.27
CA ARG A 53 -15.20 6.45 2.46
C ARG A 53 -14.32 7.62 2.85
N ILE A 54 -13.00 7.47 2.83
CA ILE A 54 -12.04 8.53 3.16
C ILE A 54 -12.14 9.70 2.17
N LEU A 55 -12.38 9.41 0.89
CA LEU A 55 -12.43 10.39 -0.20
C LEU A 55 -13.85 10.90 -0.50
N SER A 56 -14.85 10.48 0.28
CA SER A 56 -16.27 10.82 0.01
C SER A 56 -16.59 12.31 0.09
N GLY A 57 -15.78 13.10 0.80
CA GLY A 57 -16.08 14.51 1.08
C GLY A 57 -17.16 14.72 2.15
N GLU A 58 -17.67 13.67 2.76
CA GLU A 58 -18.63 13.77 3.84
C GLU A 58 -18.00 14.32 5.13
N GLU A 59 -18.82 14.79 6.04
CA GLU A 59 -18.38 15.41 7.30
C GLU A 59 -17.39 14.52 8.08
N PHE A 60 -17.65 13.22 8.14
CA PHE A 60 -16.76 12.27 8.79
C PHE A 60 -15.38 12.25 8.14
N SER A 61 -15.29 12.13 6.80
CA SER A 61 -14.03 12.07 6.09
C SER A 61 -13.24 13.36 6.20
N LEU A 62 -13.92 14.50 6.14
CA LEU A 62 -13.30 15.81 6.33
C LEU A 62 -12.73 15.97 7.75
N LYS A 63 -13.46 15.52 8.78
CA LYS A 63 -12.96 15.50 10.16
C LYS A 63 -11.75 14.57 10.31
N LEU A 64 -11.82 13.38 9.73
CA LEU A 64 -10.72 12.41 9.78
C LEU A 64 -9.44 12.99 9.17
N LEU A 65 -9.53 13.58 7.97
CA LEU A 65 -8.38 14.15 7.26
C LEU A 65 -7.77 15.39 7.91
N LYS A 66 -8.49 16.04 8.84
CA LYS A 66 -7.90 17.10 9.68
C LYS A 66 -6.88 16.56 10.68
N HIS A 67 -7.03 15.31 11.11
CA HIS A 67 -6.24 14.71 12.18
C HIS A 67 -5.33 13.58 11.72
N CYS A 68 -5.58 13.01 10.54
CA CYS A 68 -4.84 11.86 10.02
C CYS A 68 -4.55 12.01 8.53
N ASP A 69 -3.32 11.85 8.16
CA ASP A 69 -2.87 11.66 6.78
C ASP A 69 -2.73 10.16 6.49
N PHE A 70 -2.88 9.77 5.23
CA PHE A 70 -2.79 8.36 4.83
C PHE A 70 -1.70 8.19 3.77
N VAL A 71 -0.92 7.13 3.93
CA VAL A 71 -0.04 6.59 2.89
C VAL A 71 -0.55 5.18 2.57
N VAL A 72 -0.95 4.98 1.34
CA VAL A 72 -1.62 3.74 0.92
C VAL A 72 -0.85 3.10 -0.22
N ILE A 73 -0.50 1.84 -0.07
CA ILE A 73 0.08 0.98 -1.10
C ILE A 73 -0.97 -0.07 -1.45
N PRO A 74 -1.74 0.11 -2.54
CA PRO A 74 -2.88 -0.77 -2.84
C PRO A 74 -2.47 -2.21 -3.15
N MET A 75 -1.28 -2.39 -3.73
CA MET A 75 -0.76 -3.70 -4.14
C MET A 75 0.76 -3.71 -3.99
N LEU A 76 1.23 -4.25 -2.88
CA LEU A 76 2.66 -4.32 -2.60
C LEU A 76 3.37 -5.38 -3.44
N ASN A 77 2.70 -6.47 -3.79
CA ASN A 77 3.28 -7.60 -4.50
C ASN A 77 2.56 -7.87 -5.84
N PRO A 78 2.70 -6.95 -6.83
CA PRO A 78 2.05 -7.12 -8.13
C PRO A 78 2.58 -8.33 -8.90
N ASP A 79 3.86 -8.64 -8.79
CA ASP A 79 4.49 -9.80 -9.44
C ASP A 79 3.85 -11.11 -8.99
N GLY A 80 3.67 -11.27 -7.69
CA GLY A 80 3.02 -12.45 -7.14
C GLY A 80 1.56 -12.56 -7.58
N VAL A 81 0.85 -11.43 -7.74
CA VAL A 81 -0.53 -11.41 -8.25
C VAL A 81 -0.59 -11.90 -9.69
N ILE A 82 0.28 -11.40 -10.58
CA ILE A 82 0.32 -11.80 -11.98
C ILE A 82 0.75 -13.26 -12.11
N ALA A 83 1.73 -13.70 -11.31
CA ALA A 83 2.18 -15.08 -11.29
C ALA A 83 1.13 -16.07 -10.72
N GLY A 84 0.04 -15.57 -10.12
CA GLY A 84 -0.97 -16.41 -9.49
C GLY A 84 -0.53 -17.04 -8.17
N ASN A 85 0.50 -16.48 -7.53
CA ASN A 85 0.97 -16.95 -6.23
C ASN A 85 -0.08 -16.68 -5.15
N PHE A 86 -0.17 -17.58 -4.17
CA PHE A 86 -1.05 -17.34 -3.03
C PHE A 86 -0.40 -16.42 -2.00
N ARG A 87 0.90 -16.59 -1.70
CA ARG A 87 1.56 -15.92 -0.58
C ARG A 87 2.88 -15.23 -0.93
N THR A 88 3.64 -15.79 -1.85
CA THR A 88 5.03 -15.41 -2.07
C THR A 88 5.22 -14.37 -3.17
N SER A 89 6.36 -13.68 -3.12
CA SER A 89 6.87 -12.85 -4.20
C SER A 89 7.30 -13.71 -5.40
N LEU A 90 7.78 -13.07 -6.46
CA LEU A 90 8.29 -13.76 -7.66
C LEU A 90 9.40 -14.77 -7.34
N PHE A 91 10.23 -14.51 -6.35
CA PHE A 91 11.28 -15.41 -5.86
C PHE A 91 10.84 -16.44 -4.82
N GLY A 92 9.55 -16.64 -4.63
CA GLY A 92 9.05 -17.61 -3.67
C GLY A 92 9.26 -17.20 -2.20
N LYS A 93 9.46 -15.91 -1.91
CA LYS A 93 9.66 -15.39 -0.57
C LYS A 93 8.40 -14.77 0.00
N ASP A 94 8.14 -15.00 1.29
CA ASP A 94 7.09 -14.33 2.05
C ASP A 94 7.58 -12.94 2.49
N LEU A 95 7.08 -11.88 1.85
CA LEU A 95 7.48 -10.50 2.14
C LEU A 95 7.26 -10.13 3.62
N ASN A 96 6.22 -10.69 4.26
CA ASN A 96 5.93 -10.43 5.67
C ASN A 96 6.94 -11.05 6.66
N ARG A 97 7.96 -11.71 6.18
CA ARG A 97 9.07 -12.24 6.97
C ARG A 97 10.38 -11.50 6.74
N LEU A 98 10.41 -10.56 5.79
CA LEU A 98 11.64 -10.00 5.24
C LEU A 98 11.85 -8.51 5.47
N PHE A 99 10.93 -7.80 6.12
CA PHE A 99 11.07 -6.35 6.42
C PHE A 99 12.34 -5.97 7.21
N LYS A 100 13.04 -6.94 7.77
CA LYS A 100 14.33 -6.75 8.43
C LYS A 100 15.51 -7.35 7.67
N ALA A 101 15.28 -7.77 6.42
CA ALA A 101 16.34 -8.31 5.59
C ALA A 101 17.42 -7.24 5.32
N LYS A 102 18.69 -7.63 5.40
CA LYS A 102 19.81 -6.73 5.13
C LYS A 102 20.06 -6.53 3.63
N ASP A 103 19.69 -7.52 2.83
CA ASP A 103 19.81 -7.49 1.37
C ASP A 103 18.41 -7.59 0.76
N THR A 104 17.99 -6.51 0.13
CA THR A 104 16.70 -6.39 -0.53
C THR A 104 16.82 -6.27 -2.06
N THR A 105 18.00 -6.59 -2.61
CA THR A 105 18.27 -6.44 -4.06
C THR A 105 17.26 -7.19 -4.94
N LEU A 106 16.80 -8.36 -4.46
CA LEU A 106 15.77 -9.16 -5.14
C LEU A 106 14.36 -8.98 -4.56
N LEU A 107 14.17 -7.96 -3.73
CA LEU A 107 12.92 -7.68 -3.01
C LEU A 107 12.66 -6.17 -3.01
N PRO A 108 12.49 -5.55 -4.19
CA PRO A 108 12.31 -4.10 -4.28
C PRO A 108 11.03 -3.61 -3.60
N GLU A 109 10.11 -4.53 -3.26
CA GLU A 109 8.87 -4.24 -2.53
C GLU A 109 9.11 -3.90 -1.04
N ILE A 110 10.31 -4.16 -0.50
CA ILE A 110 10.68 -3.92 0.89
C ILE A 110 11.68 -2.78 1.01
#